data_3cc0a647279df8a2dcbf203f47b425db
#
_entry.id   3cc0a647279df8a2dcbf203f47b425db
#
_cell.length_a   1.000
_cell.length_b   1.000
_cell.length_c   1.000
_cell.angle_alpha   90.00
_cell.angle_beta   90.00
_cell.angle_gamma   90.00
#
_symmetry.space_group_name_H-M   'P 1'
#
loop_
_entity.id
_entity.type
_entity.pdbx_description
1 polymer ?
#
loop_
_entity_poly.entity_id
_entity_poly.type
_entity_poly.pdbx_seq_one_letter_code
_entity_poly.pdbx_strand_id
1 'polypeptide(L)'
;MMGYITVGNENSTPIELYYEDQGTGQPVVLIHGYPLNGHSWEKQTRELLDQGYRVITYDRRGFGQSSKVHGGYDYDTFAADLNTVLETLDLRDVVLVGFSMGTGELARYVARYGHERVAKLAFLASLEPFLVQRDDNPEGIPQEVFDGIAAAAKADRYAWFTQFYQDFYNLDENLGTRISQQVVTGSWNVAIGSAPVAAYAVVPAWIEDFRGDVEAVRAAGKPTLILHGTKDNILPIDATARRFRQAVPDADYVEIEGAPHGLLWTHADEVNTALKDFLAI
;
A
#
# COMPACT_ATOMS: atom_id res chain seq x y z
N MET A 1 -13.22 -14.49 9.44
CA MET A 1 -12.25 -15.59 9.75
C MET A 1 -10.86 -14.97 9.82
N MET A 2 -9.95 -15.53 10.62
CA MET A 2 -8.54 -15.12 10.61
C MET A 2 -7.67 -16.36 10.54
N GLY A 3 -6.47 -16.25 9.99
CA GLY A 3 -5.58 -17.40 9.83
C GLY A 3 -4.23 -17.02 9.26
N TYR A 4 -3.50 -18.05 8.83
CA TYR A 4 -2.18 -17.92 8.24
C TYR A 4 -2.11 -18.65 6.90
N ILE A 5 -1.41 -18.06 5.94
CA ILE A 5 -1.16 -18.63 4.61
C ILE A 5 0.34 -18.80 4.45
N THR A 6 0.78 -20.04 4.18
CA THR A 6 2.19 -20.33 3.90
C THR A 6 2.56 -19.84 2.50
N VAL A 7 3.59 -18.98 2.40
CA VAL A 7 4.08 -18.39 1.15
C VAL A 7 5.52 -18.80 0.80
N GLY A 8 6.13 -19.67 1.58
CA GLY A 8 7.50 -20.13 1.35
C GLY A 8 8.13 -20.70 2.61
N ASN A 9 9.44 -20.77 2.61
CA ASN A 9 10.21 -21.24 3.77
C ASN A 9 11.50 -20.42 3.94
N GLU A 10 11.89 -20.21 5.19
CA GLU A 10 13.21 -19.72 5.56
C GLU A 10 13.80 -20.66 6.60
N ASN A 11 15.03 -21.16 6.38
CA ASN A 11 15.69 -22.15 7.28
C ASN A 11 14.79 -23.34 7.67
N SER A 12 14.06 -23.90 6.69
CA SER A 12 13.11 -25.02 6.87
C SER A 12 11.86 -24.68 7.73
N THR A 13 11.66 -23.41 8.08
CA THR A 13 10.47 -22.93 8.76
C THR A 13 9.51 -22.25 7.76
N PRO A 14 8.21 -22.54 7.81
CA PRO A 14 7.25 -21.88 6.94
C PRO A 14 7.27 -20.35 7.13
N ILE A 15 7.21 -19.63 6.02
CA ILE A 15 6.91 -18.20 6.01
C ILE A 15 5.40 -18.07 5.90
N GLU A 16 4.78 -17.48 6.90
CA GLU A 16 3.33 -17.37 7.00
C GLU A 16 2.89 -15.92 6.99
N LEU A 17 1.88 -15.62 6.17
CA LEU A 17 1.19 -14.33 6.19
C LEU A 17 -0.09 -14.46 7.02
N TYR A 18 -0.23 -13.58 8.01
CA TYR A 18 -1.47 -13.41 8.74
C TYR A 18 -2.51 -12.71 7.86
N TYR A 19 -3.76 -13.17 7.90
CA TYR A 19 -4.86 -12.53 7.18
C TYR A 19 -6.14 -12.51 8.01
N GLU A 20 -7.00 -11.55 7.71
CA GLU A 20 -8.38 -11.49 8.16
C GLU A 20 -9.31 -11.49 6.96
N ASP A 21 -10.41 -12.23 7.06
CA ASP A 21 -11.42 -12.44 6.02
C ASP A 21 -12.79 -12.29 6.65
N GLN A 22 -13.48 -11.21 6.32
CA GLN A 22 -14.71 -10.78 6.97
C GLN A 22 -15.80 -10.48 5.92
N GLY A 23 -17.07 -10.67 6.31
CA GLY A 23 -18.21 -10.41 5.42
C GLY A 23 -18.42 -11.50 4.38
N THR A 24 -19.29 -11.17 3.41
CA THR A 24 -19.66 -12.03 2.29
C THR A 24 -19.88 -11.14 1.05
N GLY A 25 -20.01 -11.66 -0.13
CA GLY A 25 -20.19 -10.85 -1.34
C GLY A 25 -18.91 -10.72 -2.16
N GLN A 26 -18.81 -9.67 -2.99
CA GLN A 26 -17.62 -9.47 -3.84
C GLN A 26 -16.39 -9.26 -2.99
N PRO A 27 -15.28 -9.99 -3.22
CA PRO A 27 -14.06 -9.84 -2.44
C PRO A 27 -13.33 -8.55 -2.76
N VAL A 28 -12.93 -7.83 -1.70
CA VAL A 28 -12.04 -6.67 -1.74
C VAL A 28 -10.81 -7.00 -0.91
N VAL A 29 -9.64 -7.02 -1.54
CA VAL A 29 -8.34 -7.24 -0.87
C VAL A 29 -7.67 -5.91 -0.65
N LEU A 30 -7.38 -5.59 0.61
CA LEU A 30 -6.76 -4.34 1.05
C LEU A 30 -5.28 -4.56 1.38
N ILE A 31 -4.39 -3.97 0.59
CA ILE A 31 -2.93 -4.15 0.63
C ILE A 31 -2.29 -2.95 1.31
N HIS A 32 -1.78 -3.13 2.52
CA HIS A 32 -1.26 -2.03 3.34
C HIS A 32 0.06 -1.45 2.84
N GLY A 33 0.32 -0.18 3.22
CA GLY A 33 1.58 0.51 3.01
C GLY A 33 2.63 0.24 4.10
N TYR A 34 3.80 0.87 3.96
CA TYR A 34 4.86 0.89 4.96
C TYR A 34 4.62 1.98 6.01
N PRO A 35 4.96 1.77 7.25
CA PRO A 35 5.35 0.54 7.96
C PRO A 35 4.17 -0.06 8.72
N LEU A 36 3.07 -0.24 8.04
CA LEU A 36 1.76 -0.57 8.60
C LEU A 36 1.48 -2.09 8.59
N ASN A 37 0.22 -2.45 8.83
CA ASN A 37 -0.36 -3.79 8.74
C ASN A 37 -1.83 -3.70 8.29
N GLY A 38 -2.53 -4.83 8.24
CA GLY A 38 -3.93 -4.90 7.84
C GLY A 38 -4.87 -3.97 8.62
N HIS A 39 -4.59 -3.70 9.89
CA HIS A 39 -5.40 -2.80 10.71
C HIS A 39 -5.34 -1.31 10.31
N SER A 40 -4.41 -0.92 9.45
CA SER A 40 -4.39 0.44 8.88
C SER A 40 -5.64 0.78 8.09
N TRP A 41 -6.35 -0.23 7.61
CA TRP A 41 -7.59 -0.17 6.86
C TRP A 41 -8.87 -0.13 7.71
N GLU A 42 -8.77 0.07 9.02
CA GLU A 42 -9.91 -0.01 9.96
C GLU A 42 -11.14 0.79 9.48
N LYS A 43 -10.94 2.01 8.99
CA LYS A 43 -12.01 2.89 8.53
C LYS A 43 -12.67 2.41 7.24
N GLN A 44 -11.86 1.91 6.30
CA GLN A 44 -12.30 1.39 5.01
C GLN A 44 -12.94 0.02 5.16
N THR A 45 -12.35 -0.86 5.98
CA THR A 45 -12.89 -2.20 6.27
C THR A 45 -14.32 -2.11 6.79
N ARG A 46 -14.56 -1.24 7.77
CA ARG A 46 -15.90 -1.05 8.34
C ARG A 46 -16.89 -0.60 7.26
N GLU A 47 -16.53 0.43 6.49
CA GLU A 47 -17.39 0.98 5.44
C GLU A 47 -17.73 -0.08 4.37
N LEU A 48 -16.73 -0.85 3.91
CA LEU A 48 -16.92 -1.89 2.90
C LEU A 48 -17.80 -3.05 3.42
N LEU A 49 -17.63 -3.45 4.68
CA LEU A 49 -18.48 -4.45 5.31
C LEU A 49 -19.93 -3.98 5.42
N ASP A 50 -20.17 -2.71 5.77
CA ASP A 50 -21.51 -2.10 5.84
C ASP A 50 -22.17 -2.04 4.44
N GLN A 51 -21.38 -1.97 3.36
CA GLN A 51 -21.83 -2.06 1.97
C GLN A 51 -22.03 -3.51 1.46
N GLY A 52 -21.74 -4.52 2.28
CA GLY A 52 -21.95 -5.93 1.96
C GLY A 52 -20.81 -6.61 1.20
N TYR A 53 -19.63 -6.02 1.14
CA TYR A 53 -18.43 -6.65 0.56
C TYR A 53 -17.84 -7.71 1.50
N ARG A 54 -17.11 -8.67 0.91
CA ARG A 54 -16.20 -9.53 1.64
C ARG A 54 -14.84 -8.86 1.65
N VAL A 55 -14.34 -8.49 2.82
CA VAL A 55 -13.10 -7.74 3.00
C VAL A 55 -11.99 -8.65 3.48
N ILE A 56 -10.89 -8.69 2.76
CA ILE A 56 -9.69 -9.44 3.10
C ILE A 56 -8.56 -8.44 3.32
N THR A 57 -7.94 -8.50 4.49
CA THR A 57 -6.67 -7.83 4.79
C THR A 57 -5.61 -8.86 5.07
N TYR A 58 -4.36 -8.59 4.78
CA TYR A 58 -3.25 -9.42 5.22
C TYR A 58 -2.06 -8.55 5.63
N ASP A 59 -1.23 -9.09 6.50
CA ASP A 59 0.02 -8.48 6.90
C ASP A 59 1.12 -8.98 5.95
N ARG A 60 1.83 -8.06 5.31
CA ARG A 60 2.98 -8.43 4.45
C ARG A 60 4.07 -9.09 5.30
N ARG A 61 4.87 -9.99 4.70
CA ARG A 61 6.07 -10.55 5.35
C ARG A 61 6.90 -9.46 6.02
N GLY A 62 7.38 -9.71 7.21
CA GLY A 62 8.14 -8.76 8.02
C GLY A 62 7.29 -7.75 8.81
N PHE A 63 5.98 -7.67 8.57
CA PHE A 63 5.07 -6.71 9.22
C PHE A 63 3.97 -7.40 10.01
N GLY A 64 3.30 -6.62 10.88
CA GLY A 64 2.15 -7.07 11.65
C GLY A 64 2.38 -8.41 12.36
N GLN A 65 1.46 -9.35 12.16
CA GLN A 65 1.48 -10.70 12.73
C GLN A 65 2.11 -11.75 11.79
N SER A 66 2.54 -11.36 10.59
CA SER A 66 3.23 -12.24 9.66
C SER A 66 4.65 -12.58 10.08
N SER A 67 5.24 -13.62 9.48
CA SER A 67 6.60 -14.08 9.76
C SER A 67 7.63 -12.96 9.60
N LYS A 68 8.54 -12.85 10.57
CA LYS A 68 9.62 -11.86 10.62
C LYS A 68 10.87 -12.44 9.94
N VAL A 69 10.89 -12.40 8.62
CA VAL A 69 11.93 -12.97 7.76
C VAL A 69 13.12 -12.04 7.58
N HIS A 70 14.27 -12.61 7.16
CA HIS A 70 15.48 -11.83 6.86
C HIS A 70 15.46 -11.21 5.44
N GLY A 71 14.77 -11.82 4.48
CA GLY A 71 14.81 -11.43 3.07
C GLY A 71 13.46 -11.46 2.38
N GLY A 72 13.47 -11.21 1.05
CA GLY A 72 12.27 -11.18 0.23
C GLY A 72 11.49 -9.87 0.37
N TYR A 73 12.23 -8.76 0.50
CA TYR A 73 11.67 -7.41 0.59
C TYR A 73 11.76 -6.70 -0.78
N ASP A 74 11.25 -7.36 -1.82
CA ASP A 74 11.16 -6.88 -3.20
C ASP A 74 9.77 -7.15 -3.77
N TYR A 75 9.39 -6.42 -4.82
CA TYR A 75 8.03 -6.49 -5.36
C TYR A 75 7.74 -7.79 -6.10
N ASP A 76 8.73 -8.49 -6.66
CA ASP A 76 8.50 -9.80 -7.26
C ASP A 76 8.06 -10.81 -6.18
N THR A 77 8.70 -10.75 -5.00
CA THR A 77 8.33 -11.56 -3.84
C THR A 77 6.95 -11.17 -3.28
N PHE A 78 6.67 -9.87 -3.12
CA PHE A 78 5.38 -9.41 -2.61
C PHE A 78 4.23 -9.78 -3.55
N ALA A 79 4.41 -9.64 -4.86
CA ALA A 79 3.43 -10.07 -5.86
C ALA A 79 3.19 -11.58 -5.85
N ALA A 80 4.24 -12.39 -5.61
CA ALA A 80 4.11 -13.84 -5.45
C ALA A 80 3.32 -14.20 -4.18
N ASP A 81 3.55 -13.48 -3.09
CA ASP A 81 2.81 -13.61 -1.84
C ASP A 81 1.32 -13.28 -2.05
N LEU A 82 1.00 -12.15 -2.69
CA LEU A 82 -0.36 -11.78 -3.05
C LEU A 82 -1.03 -12.84 -3.92
N ASN A 83 -0.32 -13.36 -4.94
CA ASN A 83 -0.85 -14.45 -5.77
C ASN A 83 -1.22 -15.67 -4.92
N THR A 84 -0.34 -16.06 -3.98
CA THR A 84 -0.59 -17.18 -3.08
C THR A 84 -1.81 -16.93 -2.18
N VAL A 85 -2.01 -15.71 -1.71
CA VAL A 85 -3.21 -15.32 -0.94
C VAL A 85 -4.47 -15.49 -1.80
N LEU A 86 -4.46 -14.97 -3.04
CA LEU A 86 -5.62 -15.04 -3.93
C LEU A 86 -5.95 -16.48 -4.33
N GLU A 87 -4.95 -17.32 -4.55
CA GLU A 87 -5.13 -18.73 -4.90
C GLU A 87 -5.62 -19.56 -3.71
N THR A 88 -5.00 -19.40 -2.53
CA THR A 88 -5.33 -20.17 -1.32
C THR A 88 -6.76 -19.91 -0.87
N LEU A 89 -7.23 -18.67 -0.96
CA LEU A 89 -8.60 -18.29 -0.60
C LEU A 89 -9.57 -18.43 -1.78
N ASP A 90 -9.11 -18.95 -2.94
CA ASP A 90 -9.82 -19.03 -4.24
C ASP A 90 -10.63 -17.77 -4.56
N LEU A 91 -10.00 -16.62 -4.43
CA LEU A 91 -10.63 -15.33 -4.71
C LEU A 91 -10.71 -15.10 -6.21
N ARG A 92 -11.91 -14.70 -6.68
CA ARG A 92 -12.21 -14.38 -8.08
C ARG A 92 -13.06 -13.11 -8.11
N ASP A 93 -13.04 -12.41 -9.24
CA ASP A 93 -13.70 -11.10 -9.40
C ASP A 93 -13.31 -10.13 -8.29
N VAL A 94 -12.02 -10.14 -7.94
CA VAL A 94 -11.47 -9.41 -6.79
C VAL A 94 -11.30 -7.94 -7.12
N VAL A 95 -11.69 -7.07 -6.20
CA VAL A 95 -11.19 -5.69 -6.18
C VAL A 95 -9.89 -5.66 -5.40
N LEU A 96 -8.79 -5.27 -6.04
CA LEU A 96 -7.50 -5.05 -5.37
C LEU A 96 -7.35 -3.57 -5.04
N VAL A 97 -7.12 -3.26 -3.78
CA VAL A 97 -6.92 -1.89 -3.28
C VAL A 97 -5.55 -1.81 -2.60
N GLY A 98 -4.62 -1.11 -3.24
CA GLY A 98 -3.28 -0.86 -2.69
C GLY A 98 -3.19 0.53 -2.08
N PHE A 99 -2.47 0.64 -0.97
CA PHE A 99 -2.10 1.92 -0.37
C PHE A 99 -0.59 2.05 -0.29
N SER A 100 -0.04 3.19 -0.79
CA SER A 100 1.38 3.49 -0.71
C SER A 100 2.22 2.34 -1.28
N MET A 101 3.15 1.78 -0.50
CA MET A 101 3.93 0.60 -0.87
C MET A 101 3.06 -0.56 -1.41
N GLY A 102 1.80 -0.68 -0.98
CA GLY A 102 0.87 -1.71 -1.47
C GLY A 102 0.46 -1.53 -2.93
N THR A 103 0.61 -0.33 -3.50
CA THR A 103 0.30 -0.07 -4.91
C THR A 103 1.29 -0.74 -5.85
N GLY A 104 2.59 -0.69 -5.53
CA GLY A 104 3.63 -1.39 -6.30
C GLY A 104 3.45 -2.91 -6.30
N GLU A 105 3.00 -3.48 -5.16
CA GLU A 105 2.66 -4.91 -5.07
C GLU A 105 1.49 -5.27 -6.00
N LEU A 106 0.45 -4.44 -6.01
CA LEU A 106 -0.69 -4.60 -6.88
C LEU A 106 -0.31 -4.48 -8.36
N ALA A 107 0.47 -3.46 -8.74
CA ALA A 107 0.93 -3.26 -10.11
C ALA A 107 1.80 -4.44 -10.59
N ARG A 108 2.78 -4.87 -9.77
CA ARG A 108 3.65 -6.02 -10.05
C ARG A 108 2.86 -7.33 -10.15
N TYR A 109 1.80 -7.50 -9.32
CA TYR A 109 0.92 -8.66 -9.44
C TYR A 109 0.27 -8.72 -10.82
N VAL A 110 -0.32 -7.62 -11.30
CA VAL A 110 -0.96 -7.58 -12.63
C VAL A 110 0.05 -7.90 -13.73
N ALA A 111 1.26 -7.35 -13.65
CA ALA A 111 2.30 -7.57 -14.66
C ALA A 111 2.83 -9.01 -14.70
N ARG A 112 2.91 -9.69 -13.54
CA ARG A 112 3.52 -11.02 -13.41
C ARG A 112 2.52 -12.18 -13.47
N TYR A 113 1.33 -11.96 -12.88
CA TYR A 113 0.32 -13.02 -12.69
C TYR A 113 -0.94 -12.81 -13.50
N GLY A 114 -1.04 -11.67 -14.22
CA GLY A 114 -2.20 -11.34 -15.03
C GLY A 114 -3.37 -10.75 -14.23
N HIS A 115 -4.51 -10.65 -14.88
CA HIS A 115 -5.66 -9.95 -14.35
C HIS A 115 -6.97 -10.78 -14.37
N GLU A 116 -6.87 -12.07 -14.61
CA GLU A 116 -8.03 -12.96 -14.77
C GLU A 116 -8.87 -13.09 -13.50
N ARG A 117 -8.23 -12.97 -12.33
CA ARG A 117 -8.91 -12.95 -11.04
C ARG A 117 -9.46 -11.58 -10.66
N VAL A 118 -9.05 -10.50 -11.36
CA VAL A 118 -9.27 -9.12 -10.97
C VAL A 118 -10.50 -8.53 -11.64
N ALA A 119 -11.39 -7.93 -10.86
CA ALA A 119 -12.52 -7.13 -11.33
C ALA A 119 -12.12 -5.65 -11.49
N LYS A 120 -11.51 -5.07 -10.45
CA LYS A 120 -11.15 -3.64 -10.39
C LYS A 120 -9.83 -3.44 -9.65
N LEU A 121 -9.18 -2.31 -9.92
CA LEU A 121 -7.89 -1.91 -9.32
C LEU A 121 -8.02 -0.52 -8.69
N ALA A 122 -7.57 -0.34 -7.45
CA ALA A 122 -7.53 0.97 -6.80
C ALA A 122 -6.15 1.25 -6.20
N PHE A 123 -5.56 2.37 -6.59
CA PHE A 123 -4.23 2.84 -6.19
C PHE A 123 -4.38 4.10 -5.33
N LEU A 124 -4.11 3.99 -4.04
CA LEU A 124 -4.25 5.07 -3.07
C LEU A 124 -2.86 5.53 -2.62
N ALA A 125 -2.55 6.83 -2.77
CA ALA A 125 -1.25 7.42 -2.46
C ALA A 125 -0.10 6.61 -3.09
N SER A 126 -0.12 6.48 -4.42
CA SER A 126 0.65 5.52 -5.20
C SER A 126 2.13 5.89 -5.39
N LEU A 127 2.98 4.86 -5.59
CA LEU A 127 4.41 4.98 -5.93
C LEU A 127 4.65 5.21 -7.42
N GLU A 128 3.72 4.79 -8.24
CA GLU A 128 3.85 4.76 -9.71
C GLU A 128 3.95 6.17 -10.30
N PRO A 129 4.61 6.32 -11.47
CA PRO A 129 5.25 5.25 -12.25
C PRO A 129 6.72 4.97 -11.93
N PHE A 130 7.44 5.90 -11.31
CA PHE A 130 8.85 5.76 -10.97
C PHE A 130 9.33 6.93 -10.09
N LEU A 131 9.92 6.62 -8.94
CA LEU A 131 10.28 7.63 -7.93
C LEU A 131 11.66 8.25 -8.13
N VAL A 132 12.64 7.48 -8.64
CA VAL A 132 14.04 7.94 -8.65
C VAL A 132 14.30 8.92 -9.76
N GLN A 133 14.97 10.02 -9.43
CA GLN A 133 15.48 10.98 -10.40
C GLN A 133 16.61 10.36 -11.24
N ARG A 134 16.43 10.41 -12.57
CA ARG A 134 17.41 9.97 -13.58
C ARG A 134 17.25 10.84 -14.82
N ASP A 135 18.12 10.66 -15.81
CA ASP A 135 18.05 11.40 -17.10
C ASP A 135 16.70 11.21 -17.79
N ASP A 136 16.10 10.02 -17.70
CA ASP A 136 14.79 9.67 -18.23
C ASP A 136 13.63 9.90 -17.25
N ASN A 137 13.91 10.43 -16.05
CA ASN A 137 12.96 10.77 -14.99
C ASN A 137 13.40 11.99 -14.19
N PRO A 138 13.52 13.17 -14.82
CA PRO A 138 14.09 14.36 -14.17
C PRO A 138 13.25 14.93 -13.01
N GLU A 139 11.93 14.66 -12.99
CA GLU A 139 11.01 15.04 -11.90
C GLU A 139 11.04 14.10 -10.70
N GLY A 140 11.86 13.05 -10.76
CA GLY A 140 12.00 12.09 -9.66
C GLY A 140 12.70 12.66 -8.43
N ILE A 141 12.70 11.88 -7.36
CA ILE A 141 13.36 12.20 -6.09
C ILE A 141 14.81 11.71 -6.16
N PRO A 142 15.80 12.51 -5.73
CA PRO A 142 17.22 12.10 -5.73
C PRO A 142 17.44 10.80 -4.96
N GLN A 143 18.31 9.91 -5.48
CA GLN A 143 18.63 8.61 -4.88
C GLN A 143 19.11 8.77 -3.42
N GLU A 144 19.86 9.82 -3.12
CA GLU A 144 20.43 10.11 -1.79
C GLU A 144 19.35 10.25 -0.70
N VAL A 145 18.13 10.66 -1.08
CA VAL A 145 16.99 10.74 -0.14
C VAL A 145 16.64 9.33 0.35
N PHE A 146 16.52 8.37 -0.56
CA PHE A 146 16.22 6.98 -0.23
C PHE A 146 17.36 6.31 0.55
N ASP A 147 18.59 6.57 0.18
CA ASP A 147 19.78 6.09 0.91
C ASP A 147 19.78 6.64 2.35
N GLY A 148 19.42 7.92 2.52
CA GLY A 148 19.27 8.57 3.83
C GLY A 148 18.16 7.93 4.68
N ILE A 149 17.02 7.61 4.07
CA ILE A 149 15.91 6.91 4.72
C ILE A 149 16.37 5.54 5.23
N ALA A 150 16.99 4.74 4.37
CA ALA A 150 17.48 3.41 4.73
C ALA A 150 18.54 3.49 5.86
N ALA A 151 19.45 4.46 5.80
CA ALA A 151 20.48 4.68 6.81
C ALA A 151 19.85 5.09 8.16
N ALA A 152 18.91 6.03 8.17
CA ALA A 152 18.22 6.47 9.38
C ALA A 152 17.42 5.33 10.04
N ALA A 153 16.64 4.58 9.25
CA ALA A 153 15.87 3.43 9.73
C ALA A 153 16.79 2.32 10.28
N LYS A 154 17.96 2.13 9.69
CA LYS A 154 18.97 1.15 10.16
C LYS A 154 19.68 1.60 11.44
N ALA A 155 19.94 2.90 11.59
CA ALA A 155 20.63 3.45 12.75
C ALA A 155 19.75 3.46 14.00
N ASP A 156 18.53 3.98 13.89
CA ASP A 156 17.55 4.01 14.97
C ASP A 156 16.12 4.04 14.39
N ARG A 157 15.52 2.88 14.20
CA ARG A 157 14.18 2.77 13.63
C ARG A 157 13.08 3.40 14.51
N TYR A 158 13.29 3.52 15.81
CA TYR A 158 12.33 4.13 16.72
C TYR A 158 12.25 5.64 16.52
N ALA A 159 13.42 6.29 16.43
CA ALA A 159 13.52 7.70 16.11
C ALA A 159 13.04 7.97 14.68
N TRP A 160 13.43 7.11 13.71
CA TRP A 160 12.97 7.19 12.33
C TRP A 160 11.45 7.17 12.23
N PHE A 161 10.77 6.20 12.84
CA PHE A 161 9.31 6.13 12.78
C PHE A 161 8.63 7.31 13.45
N THR A 162 9.24 7.91 14.48
CA THR A 162 8.73 9.14 15.09
C THR A 162 8.76 10.29 14.08
N GLN A 163 9.87 10.48 13.38
CA GLN A 163 9.98 11.52 12.35
C GLN A 163 9.08 11.21 11.15
N PHE A 164 9.06 9.96 10.68
CA PHE A 164 8.22 9.55 9.56
C PHE A 164 6.74 9.89 9.75
N TYR A 165 6.19 9.69 10.94
CA TYR A 165 4.79 9.99 11.20
C TYR A 165 4.47 11.49 11.31
N GLN A 166 5.48 12.37 11.51
CA GLN A 166 5.27 13.82 11.38
C GLN A 166 4.82 14.17 9.96
N ASP A 167 5.55 13.66 8.96
CA ASP A 167 5.29 13.94 7.56
C ASP A 167 4.15 13.05 6.99
N PHE A 168 4.02 11.81 7.49
CA PHE A 168 2.97 10.87 7.07
C PHE A 168 1.57 11.40 7.32
N TYR A 169 1.36 12.06 8.46
CA TYR A 169 0.06 12.62 8.86
C TYR A 169 -0.01 14.15 8.72
N ASN A 170 1.09 14.84 8.38
CA ASN A 170 1.22 16.31 8.49
C ASN A 170 0.73 16.76 9.86
N LEU A 171 1.40 16.30 10.94
CA LEU A 171 0.91 16.45 12.32
C LEU A 171 0.78 17.90 12.76
N ASP A 172 1.57 18.80 12.21
CA ASP A 172 1.48 20.25 12.43
C ASP A 172 0.12 20.82 12.03
N GLU A 173 -0.52 20.27 10.99
CA GLU A 173 -1.84 20.69 10.51
C GLU A 173 -2.98 19.82 11.08
N ASN A 174 -2.76 18.52 11.24
CA ASN A 174 -3.85 17.54 11.43
C ASN A 174 -3.99 17.03 12.88
N LEU A 175 -2.97 17.18 13.74
CA LEU A 175 -3.04 16.67 15.10
C LEU A 175 -4.09 17.43 15.93
N GLY A 176 -5.00 16.70 16.56
CA GLY A 176 -6.09 17.24 17.36
C GLY A 176 -7.28 17.78 16.55
N THR A 177 -7.19 17.75 15.22
CA THR A 177 -8.28 18.14 14.31
C THR A 177 -8.80 16.94 13.51
N ARG A 178 -7.98 16.40 12.61
CA ARG A 178 -8.33 15.24 11.78
C ARG A 178 -7.78 13.92 12.31
N ILE A 179 -6.77 13.95 13.19
CA ILE A 179 -6.20 12.75 13.79
C ILE A 179 -5.87 12.97 15.27
N SER A 180 -6.07 11.94 16.09
CA SER A 180 -5.73 11.96 17.52
C SER A 180 -4.29 11.48 17.77
N GLN A 181 -3.70 11.92 18.89
CA GLN A 181 -2.42 11.40 19.35
C GLN A 181 -2.45 9.87 19.55
N GLN A 182 -3.61 9.30 19.90
CA GLN A 182 -3.76 7.87 20.12
C GLN A 182 -3.60 7.08 18.80
N VAL A 183 -4.12 7.59 17.69
CA VAL A 183 -3.92 6.98 16.36
C VAL A 183 -2.47 7.05 15.95
N VAL A 184 -1.79 8.19 16.16
CA VAL A 184 -0.35 8.33 15.89
C VAL A 184 0.46 7.34 16.71
N THR A 185 0.16 7.22 18.01
CA THR A 185 0.81 6.26 18.91
C THR A 185 0.53 4.81 18.49
N GLY A 186 -0.71 4.51 18.08
CA GLY A 186 -1.09 3.20 17.55
C GLY A 186 -0.30 2.84 16.31
N SER A 187 -0.21 3.76 15.34
CA SER A 187 0.58 3.58 14.11
C SER A 187 2.06 3.36 14.39
N TRP A 188 2.63 4.12 15.34
CA TRP A 188 4.01 3.95 15.78
C TRP A 188 4.25 2.58 16.42
N ASN A 189 3.33 2.10 17.25
CA ASN A 189 3.40 0.77 17.87
C ASN A 189 3.35 -0.35 16.81
N VAL A 190 2.53 -0.19 15.77
CA VAL A 190 2.50 -1.11 14.62
C VAL A 190 3.84 -1.13 13.91
N ALA A 191 4.41 0.05 13.63
CA ALA A 191 5.69 0.19 12.94
C ALA A 191 6.84 -0.50 13.70
N ILE A 192 6.98 -0.26 15.00
CA ILE A 192 8.04 -0.90 15.80
C ILE A 192 7.84 -2.41 15.96
N GLY A 193 6.63 -2.92 15.78
CA GLY A 193 6.30 -4.35 15.74
C GLY A 193 6.77 -5.06 14.47
N SER A 194 7.23 -4.33 13.44
CA SER A 194 7.81 -4.92 12.22
C SER A 194 9.15 -5.60 12.51
N ALA A 195 9.60 -6.50 11.61
CA ALA A 195 10.95 -7.04 11.68
C ALA A 195 11.98 -5.89 11.61
N PRO A 196 13.01 -5.87 12.47
CA PRO A 196 14.01 -4.79 12.44
C PRO A 196 14.66 -4.60 11.07
N VAL A 197 14.89 -5.70 10.33
CA VAL A 197 15.44 -5.66 8.97
C VAL A 197 14.44 -5.07 7.97
N ALA A 198 13.14 -5.32 8.11
CA ALA A 198 12.13 -4.80 7.21
C ALA A 198 12.08 -3.27 7.20
N ALA A 199 12.40 -2.61 8.32
CA ALA A 199 12.38 -1.17 8.44
C ALA A 199 13.25 -0.44 7.39
N TYR A 200 14.34 -1.07 6.94
CA TYR A 200 15.25 -0.48 5.94
C TYR A 200 15.39 -1.31 4.66
N ALA A 201 15.18 -2.63 4.74
CA ALA A 201 15.37 -3.53 3.59
C ALA A 201 14.30 -3.37 2.49
N VAL A 202 13.14 -2.77 2.82
CA VAL A 202 12.09 -2.46 1.84
C VAL A 202 12.38 -1.21 1.01
N VAL A 203 13.28 -0.32 1.47
CA VAL A 203 13.52 0.97 0.80
C VAL A 203 13.99 0.80 -0.65
N PRO A 204 14.90 -0.13 -0.97
CA PRO A 204 15.27 -0.40 -2.37
C PRO A 204 14.09 -0.81 -3.26
N ALA A 205 13.07 -1.46 -2.72
CA ALA A 205 11.88 -1.82 -3.50
C ALA A 205 11.08 -0.60 -3.97
N TRP A 206 10.97 0.46 -3.15
CA TRP A 206 10.19 1.66 -3.52
C TRP A 206 10.74 2.37 -4.75
N ILE A 207 12.03 2.19 -5.02
CA ILE A 207 12.73 2.82 -6.14
C ILE A 207 12.87 1.90 -7.37
N GLU A 208 12.16 0.79 -7.40
CA GLU A 208 12.02 -0.02 -8.60
C GLU A 208 11.29 0.78 -9.68
N ASP A 209 11.56 0.45 -10.94
CA ASP A 209 10.90 1.09 -12.08
C ASP A 209 9.59 0.37 -12.39
N PHE A 210 8.47 1.02 -12.10
CA PHE A 210 7.13 0.48 -12.33
C PHE A 210 6.54 0.83 -13.70
N ARG A 211 7.28 1.49 -14.60
CA ARG A 211 6.72 1.90 -15.91
C ARG A 211 6.22 0.69 -16.72
N GLY A 212 6.91 -0.44 -16.64
CA GLY A 212 6.45 -1.69 -17.24
C GLY A 212 5.20 -2.27 -16.58
N ASP A 213 5.13 -2.20 -15.26
CA ASP A 213 3.96 -2.65 -14.49
C ASP A 213 2.74 -1.76 -14.77
N VAL A 214 2.93 -0.45 -14.89
CA VAL A 214 1.89 0.54 -15.27
C VAL A 214 1.34 0.24 -16.68
N GLU A 215 2.22 -0.12 -17.63
CA GLU A 215 1.78 -0.53 -18.96
C GLU A 215 0.93 -1.80 -18.90
N ALA A 216 1.29 -2.78 -18.05
CA ALA A 216 0.48 -3.99 -17.84
C ALA A 216 -0.88 -3.65 -17.21
N VAL A 217 -0.94 -2.74 -16.23
CA VAL A 217 -2.20 -2.24 -15.64
C VAL A 217 -3.07 -1.59 -16.73
N ARG A 218 -2.50 -0.72 -17.56
CA ARG A 218 -3.21 -0.10 -18.67
C ARG A 218 -3.74 -1.13 -19.68
N ALA A 219 -2.90 -2.09 -20.06
CA ALA A 219 -3.24 -3.13 -21.01
C ALA A 219 -4.30 -4.12 -20.48
N ALA A 220 -4.40 -4.29 -19.17
CA ALA A 220 -5.43 -5.12 -18.53
C ALA A 220 -6.85 -4.59 -18.77
N GLY A 221 -7.02 -3.29 -19.04
CA GLY A 221 -8.32 -2.67 -19.36
C GLY A 221 -9.35 -2.80 -18.23
N LYS A 222 -8.92 -3.01 -17.00
CA LYS A 222 -9.81 -3.10 -15.84
C LYS A 222 -10.18 -1.70 -15.34
N PRO A 223 -11.42 -1.49 -14.82
CA PRO A 223 -11.72 -0.27 -14.11
C PRO A 223 -10.66 0.02 -13.07
N THR A 224 -10.08 1.20 -13.12
CA THR A 224 -8.93 1.59 -12.28
C THR A 224 -9.20 2.93 -11.62
N LEU A 225 -9.00 3.01 -10.29
CA LEU A 225 -9.03 4.25 -9.53
C LEU A 225 -7.60 4.64 -9.13
N ILE A 226 -7.25 5.90 -9.35
CA ILE A 226 -6.04 6.54 -8.81
C ILE A 226 -6.51 7.65 -7.87
N LEU A 227 -6.17 7.55 -6.57
CA LEU A 227 -6.56 8.49 -5.55
C LEU A 227 -5.35 8.97 -4.77
N HIS A 228 -5.18 10.29 -4.60
CA HIS A 228 -4.00 10.84 -3.92
C HIS A 228 -4.32 12.12 -3.15
N GLY A 229 -3.56 12.38 -2.09
CA GLY A 229 -3.67 13.62 -1.31
C GLY A 229 -2.82 14.74 -1.91
N THR A 230 -3.36 15.97 -1.98
CA THR A 230 -2.63 17.11 -2.57
C THR A 230 -1.50 17.62 -1.69
N LYS A 231 -1.47 17.25 -0.38
CA LYS A 231 -0.41 17.57 0.58
C LYS A 231 0.37 16.33 1.04
N ASP A 232 0.55 15.35 0.17
CA ASP A 232 1.34 14.17 0.48
C ASP A 232 2.84 14.52 0.52
N ASN A 233 3.42 14.57 1.74
CA ASN A 233 4.83 14.88 1.97
C ASN A 233 5.75 13.64 1.88
N ILE A 234 5.17 12.44 1.78
CA ILE A 234 5.93 11.19 1.61
C ILE A 234 6.10 10.85 0.13
N LEU A 235 5.01 10.94 -0.64
CA LEU A 235 4.97 10.67 -2.08
C LEU A 235 4.34 11.88 -2.78
N PRO A 236 5.13 12.91 -3.14
CA PRO A 236 4.60 14.12 -3.76
C PRO A 236 3.77 13.81 -5.01
N ILE A 237 2.55 14.33 -5.05
CA ILE A 237 1.54 14.01 -6.08
C ILE A 237 2.04 14.30 -7.51
N ASP A 238 2.88 15.33 -7.68
CA ASP A 238 3.45 15.70 -8.99
C ASP A 238 4.47 14.66 -9.50
N ALA A 239 5.19 14.01 -8.59
CA ALA A 239 6.15 12.97 -8.94
C ALA A 239 5.49 11.60 -9.15
N THR A 240 4.24 11.41 -8.72
CA THR A 240 3.55 10.13 -8.64
C THR A 240 2.19 10.14 -9.35
N ALA A 241 1.10 10.33 -8.63
CA ALA A 241 -0.26 10.09 -9.11
C ALA A 241 -0.65 10.90 -10.36
N ARG A 242 -0.18 12.14 -10.49
CA ARG A 242 -0.42 12.96 -11.70
C ARG A 242 0.26 12.37 -12.93
N ARG A 243 1.45 11.80 -12.77
CA ARG A 243 2.17 11.11 -13.85
C ARG A 243 1.56 9.73 -14.12
N PHE A 244 1.16 9.02 -13.07
CA PHE A 244 0.45 7.75 -13.22
C PHE A 244 -0.86 7.95 -14.00
N ARG A 245 -1.64 8.97 -13.67
CA ARG A 245 -2.86 9.34 -14.41
C ARG A 245 -2.60 9.61 -15.90
N GLN A 246 -1.47 10.23 -16.23
CA GLN A 246 -1.09 10.45 -17.65
C GLN A 246 -0.80 9.13 -18.37
N ALA A 247 -0.19 8.15 -17.67
CA ALA A 247 0.13 6.84 -18.24
C ALA A 247 -1.11 5.93 -18.37
N VAL A 248 -2.12 6.11 -17.49
CA VAL A 248 -3.40 5.35 -17.49
C VAL A 248 -4.57 6.33 -17.65
N PRO A 249 -4.79 6.89 -18.85
CA PRO A 249 -5.75 7.99 -19.08
C PRO A 249 -7.21 7.61 -18.85
N ASP A 250 -7.56 6.35 -18.89
CA ASP A 250 -8.91 5.85 -18.67
C ASP A 250 -9.24 5.58 -17.18
N ALA A 251 -8.27 5.76 -16.28
CA ALA A 251 -8.50 5.59 -14.85
C ALA A 251 -9.38 6.73 -14.29
N ASP A 252 -10.27 6.40 -13.37
CA ASP A 252 -10.90 7.37 -12.48
C ASP A 252 -9.81 8.03 -11.64
N TYR A 253 -9.83 9.37 -11.56
CA TYR A 253 -8.78 10.12 -10.88
C TYR A 253 -9.36 11.07 -9.83
N VAL A 254 -8.91 10.92 -8.60
CA VAL A 254 -9.39 11.71 -7.45
C VAL A 254 -8.21 12.32 -6.69
N GLU A 255 -8.15 13.64 -6.63
CA GLU A 255 -7.27 14.37 -5.71
C GLU A 255 -8.08 14.76 -4.47
N ILE A 256 -7.59 14.40 -3.27
CA ILE A 256 -8.21 14.84 -2.01
C ILE A 256 -7.43 16.07 -1.53
N GLU A 257 -8.10 17.22 -1.57
CA GLU A 257 -7.50 18.51 -1.21
C GLU A 257 -7.07 18.55 0.25
N GLY A 258 -5.81 18.95 0.47
CA GLY A 258 -5.22 19.07 1.81
C GLY A 258 -4.84 17.74 2.47
N ALA A 259 -5.14 16.59 1.84
CA ALA A 259 -4.84 15.29 2.44
C ALA A 259 -3.34 14.99 2.42
N PRO A 260 -2.79 14.53 3.58
CA PRO A 260 -1.43 14.02 3.68
C PRO A 260 -1.35 12.57 3.18
N HIS A 261 -0.17 11.95 3.29
CA HIS A 261 0.02 10.53 2.96
C HIS A 261 -0.92 9.62 3.76
N GLY A 262 -1.09 9.87 5.05
CA GLY A 262 -1.95 9.10 5.96
C GLY A 262 -3.45 9.35 5.80
N LEU A 263 -3.90 9.55 4.57
CA LEU A 263 -5.28 9.91 4.20
C LEU A 263 -6.34 8.87 4.60
N LEU A 264 -5.97 7.60 4.76
CA LEU A 264 -6.88 6.53 5.22
C LEU A 264 -7.52 6.84 6.59
N TRP A 265 -6.85 7.66 7.39
CA TRP A 265 -7.31 8.11 8.71
C TRP A 265 -7.72 9.59 8.72
N THR A 266 -6.87 10.46 8.20
CA THR A 266 -7.10 11.92 8.26
C THR A 266 -8.26 12.38 7.38
N HIS A 267 -8.47 11.69 6.24
CA HIS A 267 -9.51 12.00 5.25
C HIS A 267 -10.34 10.75 4.93
N ALA A 268 -10.66 9.98 5.98
CA ALA A 268 -11.33 8.69 5.83
C ALA A 268 -12.68 8.79 5.10
N ASP A 269 -13.46 9.82 5.37
CA ASP A 269 -14.78 10.01 4.77
C ASP A 269 -14.68 10.28 3.25
N GLU A 270 -13.70 11.11 2.86
CA GLU A 270 -13.41 11.43 1.46
C GLU A 270 -12.91 10.18 0.71
N VAL A 271 -11.99 9.42 1.32
CA VAL A 271 -11.48 8.14 0.76
C VAL A 271 -12.62 7.12 0.62
N ASN A 272 -13.44 6.96 1.66
CA ASN A 272 -14.55 6.02 1.66
C ASN A 272 -15.60 6.38 0.61
N THR A 273 -15.87 7.68 0.42
CA THR A 273 -16.78 8.15 -0.64
C THR A 273 -16.24 7.78 -2.01
N ALA A 274 -14.98 8.09 -2.31
CA ALA A 274 -14.37 7.77 -3.59
C ALA A 274 -14.34 6.25 -3.86
N LEU A 275 -14.03 5.44 -2.84
CA LEU A 275 -14.07 3.99 -2.97
C LEU A 275 -15.49 3.47 -3.23
N LYS A 276 -16.52 3.98 -2.53
CA LYS A 276 -17.91 3.60 -2.76
C LYS A 276 -18.36 3.93 -4.18
N ASP A 277 -18.10 5.14 -4.63
CA ASP A 277 -18.48 5.59 -5.98
C ASP A 277 -17.81 4.70 -7.03
N PHE A 278 -16.53 4.41 -6.89
CA PHE A 278 -15.79 3.53 -7.78
C PHE A 278 -16.30 2.08 -7.76
N LEU A 279 -16.68 1.56 -6.60
CA LEU A 279 -17.17 0.18 -6.47
C LEU A 279 -18.59 0.01 -6.98
N ALA A 280 -19.42 1.05 -6.93
CA ALA A 280 -20.82 1.01 -7.39
C ALA A 280 -20.99 0.93 -8.92
N ILE A 281 -19.94 1.23 -9.68
CA ILE A 281 -19.90 1.12 -11.14
C ILE A 281 -19.65 -0.35 -11.53
#